data_ce131965248fe0dc903afdf80c2f87bf
#
_entry.id   ce131965248fe0dc903afdf80c2f87bf
#
_cell.length_a   1.000
_cell.length_b   1.000
_cell.length_c   1.000
_cell.angle_alpha   90.00
_cell.angle_beta   90.00
_cell.angle_gamma   90.00
#
_symmetry.space_group_name_H-M   'P 1'
#
loop_
_entity.id
_entity.type
_entity.pdbx_description
1 polymer ?
#
loop_
_entity_poly.entity_id
_entity_poly.type
_entity_poly.pdbx_seq_one_letter_code
_entity_poly.pdbx_strand_id
1 'polypeptide(L)'
;VTTTFPRTPKKTLGYNTAQVESFLAAARKAYDATDDGGEGAPLTAETIRHTAFSLHKGGYSPAHVDAALERLEDAFATRDRDRATRAQGKEAWLEEAHDLAQVLVNRLGRADHHRFSRVSILTVGYSRVDVDRFASRLVRYFEDGFPVTIEDVRCAVFRPQRGGYREAQVDVVLDGVIDVMLAVR
;
A
#
# COMPACT_ATOMS: atom_id res chain seq x y z
N VAL A 1 -21.31 11.71 11.88
CA VAL A 1 -20.25 12.70 12.14
C VAL A 1 -19.59 13.00 10.82
N THR A 2 -19.79 14.21 10.29
CA THR A 2 -19.13 14.65 9.03
C THR A 2 -17.66 14.91 9.36
N THR A 3 -16.77 14.08 8.86
CA THR A 3 -15.32 14.30 9.04
C THR A 3 -14.91 15.41 8.09
N THR A 4 -14.73 16.62 8.60
CA THR A 4 -14.31 17.77 7.81
C THR A 4 -12.79 17.91 7.96
N PHE A 5 -12.05 17.68 6.88
CA PHE A 5 -10.60 17.93 6.87
C PHE A 5 -10.28 19.42 6.69
N PRO A 6 -9.12 19.88 7.16
CA PRO A 6 -8.60 21.20 6.84
C PRO A 6 -8.53 21.37 5.31
N ARG A 7 -8.94 22.57 4.84
CA ARG A 7 -8.83 22.92 3.42
C ARG A 7 -7.50 23.61 3.12
N THR A 8 -7.02 23.39 1.92
CA THR A 8 -5.88 24.17 1.42
C THR A 8 -6.29 25.64 1.17
N PRO A 9 -5.33 26.57 1.19
CA PRO A 9 -5.59 27.96 0.76
C PRO A 9 -6.22 28.01 -0.64
N LYS A 10 -7.06 29.02 -0.90
CA LYS A 10 -7.86 29.15 -2.15
C LYS A 10 -7.06 29.02 -3.46
N LYS A 11 -5.75 29.29 -3.44
CA LYS A 11 -4.86 29.20 -4.62
C LYS A 11 -4.05 27.91 -4.67
N THR A 12 -4.05 27.10 -3.61
CA THR A 12 -3.29 25.85 -3.48
C THR A 12 -4.19 24.69 -3.85
N LEU A 13 -3.62 23.69 -4.53
CA LEU A 13 -4.30 22.44 -4.87
C LEU A 13 -4.49 21.58 -3.62
N GLY A 14 -5.63 20.95 -3.53
CA GLY A 14 -6.00 19.95 -2.54
C GLY A 14 -6.93 18.91 -3.16
N TYR A 15 -7.25 17.86 -2.45
CA TYR A 15 -8.14 16.82 -2.94
C TYR A 15 -9.60 17.29 -3.07
N ASN A 16 -10.29 16.80 -4.09
CA ASN A 16 -11.70 17.07 -4.32
C ASN A 16 -12.54 16.62 -3.11
N THR A 17 -13.19 17.59 -2.46
CA THR A 17 -13.91 17.34 -1.20
C THR A 17 -15.06 16.36 -1.38
N ALA A 18 -15.81 16.45 -2.49
CA ALA A 18 -16.93 15.57 -2.75
C ALA A 18 -16.48 14.12 -3.00
N GLN A 19 -15.36 13.91 -3.70
CA GLN A 19 -14.78 12.59 -3.91
C GLN A 19 -14.31 11.97 -2.60
N VAL A 20 -13.60 12.72 -1.77
CA VAL A 20 -13.13 12.26 -0.46
C VAL A 20 -14.30 11.90 0.44
N GLU A 21 -15.33 12.78 0.54
CA GLU A 21 -16.51 12.53 1.38
C GLU A 21 -17.29 11.30 0.92
N SER A 22 -17.50 11.16 -0.40
CA SER A 22 -18.19 10.01 -0.98
C SER A 22 -17.42 8.70 -0.71
N PHE A 23 -16.10 8.71 -0.89
CA PHE A 23 -15.25 7.54 -0.61
C PHE A 23 -15.31 7.14 0.87
N LEU A 24 -15.16 8.09 1.79
CA LEU A 24 -15.19 7.81 3.23
C LEU A 24 -16.57 7.32 3.69
N ALA A 25 -17.66 7.83 3.09
CA ALA A 25 -19.01 7.32 3.37
C ALA A 25 -19.17 5.88 2.89
N ALA A 26 -18.67 5.55 1.69
CA ALA A 26 -18.68 4.19 1.16
C ALA A 26 -17.79 3.26 2.02
N ALA A 27 -16.60 3.72 2.42
CA ALA A 27 -15.70 2.96 3.27
C ALA A 27 -16.31 2.66 4.64
N ARG A 28 -16.96 3.65 5.26
CA ARG A 28 -17.67 3.42 6.51
C ARG A 28 -18.77 2.38 6.35
N LYS A 29 -19.61 2.51 5.31
CA LYS A 29 -20.66 1.52 5.02
C LYS A 29 -20.05 0.12 4.83
N ALA A 30 -18.96 0.01 4.07
CA ALA A 30 -18.29 -1.27 3.85
C ALA A 30 -17.65 -1.83 5.13
N TYR A 31 -17.13 -0.98 6.02
CA TYR A 31 -16.58 -1.39 7.30
C TYR A 31 -17.66 -1.92 8.26
N ASP A 32 -18.82 -1.23 8.32
CA ASP A 32 -19.93 -1.58 9.20
C ASP A 32 -20.78 -2.75 8.65
N ALA A 33 -20.62 -3.11 7.36
CA ALA A 33 -21.36 -4.22 6.76
C ALA A 33 -20.91 -5.55 7.39
N THR A 34 -21.89 -6.30 7.89
CA THR A 34 -21.72 -7.71 8.24
C THR A 34 -21.59 -8.55 6.95
N ASP A 35 -21.00 -9.75 7.04
CA ASP A 35 -20.64 -10.64 5.91
C ASP A 35 -21.83 -11.09 5.00
N ASP A 36 -22.99 -10.49 5.10
CA ASP A 36 -24.21 -10.83 4.36
C ASP A 36 -24.23 -10.24 2.95
N GLY A 37 -23.25 -10.61 2.11
CA GLY A 37 -23.40 -10.62 0.65
C GLY A 37 -23.87 -9.32 -0.03
N GLY A 38 -23.38 -8.15 0.38
CA GLY A 38 -23.67 -6.90 -0.33
C GLY A 38 -23.13 -6.91 -1.76
N GLU A 39 -23.98 -6.56 -2.74
CA GLU A 39 -23.58 -6.40 -4.13
C GLU A 39 -22.51 -5.30 -4.26
N GLY A 40 -21.32 -5.67 -4.71
CA GLY A 40 -20.19 -4.80 -4.99
C GLY A 40 -18.86 -5.48 -4.65
N ALA A 41 -17.78 -5.11 -5.33
CA ALA A 41 -16.46 -5.57 -4.96
C ALA A 41 -16.14 -5.12 -3.53
N PRO A 42 -15.67 -6.02 -2.65
CA PRO A 42 -15.36 -5.65 -1.26
C PRO A 42 -14.28 -4.57 -1.24
N LEU A 43 -14.48 -3.53 -0.45
CA LEU A 43 -13.43 -2.56 -0.19
C LEU A 43 -12.38 -3.23 0.68
N THR A 44 -11.15 -3.32 0.18
CA THR A 44 -10.01 -3.96 0.84
C THR A 44 -8.96 -2.92 1.26
N ALA A 45 -8.04 -3.30 2.13
CA ALA A 45 -6.87 -2.47 2.48
C ALA A 45 -6.10 -2.04 1.22
N GLU A 46 -5.86 -2.95 0.27
CA GLU A 46 -5.22 -2.67 -1.02
C GLU A 46 -5.99 -1.61 -1.84
N THR A 47 -7.32 -1.74 -1.96
CA THR A 47 -8.15 -0.76 -2.68
C THR A 47 -8.06 0.63 -2.05
N ILE A 48 -8.00 0.71 -0.71
CA ILE A 48 -7.84 1.98 0.02
C ILE A 48 -6.49 2.59 -0.28
N ARG A 49 -5.40 1.80 -0.25
CA ARG A 49 -4.02 2.22 -0.55
C ARG A 49 -3.90 2.85 -1.93
N HIS A 50 -4.57 2.29 -2.94
CA HIS A 50 -4.51 2.77 -4.33
C HIS A 50 -5.57 3.81 -4.68
N THR A 51 -6.34 4.29 -3.68
CA THR A 51 -7.36 5.31 -3.93
C THR A 51 -6.71 6.66 -4.24
N ALA A 52 -7.15 7.27 -5.34
CA ALA A 52 -6.68 8.58 -5.76
C ALA A 52 -7.86 9.55 -5.96
N PHE A 53 -7.62 10.81 -5.64
CA PHE A 53 -8.61 11.88 -5.81
C PHE A 53 -8.10 12.95 -6.76
N SER A 54 -8.99 13.53 -7.55
CA SER A 54 -8.65 14.67 -8.39
C SER A 54 -8.29 15.89 -7.53
N LEU A 55 -7.38 16.71 -8.04
CA LEU A 55 -6.92 17.93 -7.35
C LEU A 55 -7.68 19.15 -7.85
N HIS A 56 -8.11 20.03 -6.92
CA HIS A 56 -8.59 21.35 -7.26
C HIS A 56 -8.28 22.38 -6.17
N LYS A 57 -8.36 23.66 -6.54
CA LYS A 57 -7.99 24.78 -5.64
C LYS A 57 -8.94 24.86 -4.44
N GLY A 58 -8.39 24.98 -3.24
CA GLY A 58 -9.14 25.06 -1.99
C GLY A 58 -9.80 23.76 -1.57
N GLY A 59 -9.33 22.62 -2.11
CA GLY A 59 -9.73 21.27 -1.71
C GLY A 59 -9.26 20.89 -0.30
N TYR A 60 -9.47 19.65 0.10
CA TYR A 60 -8.93 19.14 1.36
C TYR A 60 -7.40 18.99 1.32
N SER A 61 -6.76 19.22 2.45
CA SER A 61 -5.31 19.05 2.61
C SER A 61 -4.91 17.61 2.34
N PRO A 62 -4.05 17.32 1.33
CA PRO A 62 -3.61 15.96 1.05
C PRO A 62 -3.04 15.26 2.28
N ALA A 63 -2.13 15.90 3.00
CA ALA A 63 -1.50 15.30 4.18
C ALA A 63 -2.51 14.81 5.24
N HIS A 64 -3.64 15.50 5.43
CA HIS A 64 -4.65 15.07 6.39
C HIS A 64 -5.53 13.95 5.85
N VAL A 65 -5.84 13.98 4.56
CA VAL A 65 -6.61 12.93 3.90
C VAL A 65 -5.79 11.64 3.82
N ASP A 66 -4.53 11.73 3.39
CA ASP A 66 -3.62 10.60 3.29
C ASP A 66 -3.43 9.91 4.65
N ALA A 67 -3.18 10.68 5.72
CA ALA A 67 -3.10 10.14 7.07
C ALA A 67 -4.42 9.50 7.57
N ALA A 68 -5.57 9.90 7.04
CA ALA A 68 -6.84 9.25 7.33
C ALA A 68 -7.02 7.96 6.52
N LEU A 69 -6.58 7.93 5.27
CA LEU A 69 -6.58 6.72 4.43
C LEU A 69 -5.67 5.64 5.01
N GLU A 70 -4.48 5.99 5.50
CA GLU A 70 -3.56 5.06 6.18
C GLU A 70 -4.22 4.39 7.38
N ARG A 71 -4.87 5.18 8.25
CA ARG A 71 -5.61 4.62 9.40
C ARG A 71 -6.78 3.75 8.98
N LEU A 72 -7.44 4.10 7.88
CA LEU A 72 -8.54 3.32 7.33
C LEU A 72 -8.03 1.99 6.75
N GLU A 73 -6.91 2.01 6.03
CA GLU A 73 -6.22 0.82 5.54
C GLU A 73 -5.84 -0.12 6.69
N ASP A 74 -5.20 0.40 7.74
CA ASP A 74 -4.85 -0.36 8.94
C ASP A 74 -6.09 -1.01 9.62
N ALA A 75 -7.20 -0.27 9.68
CA ALA A 75 -8.44 -0.78 10.25
C ALA A 75 -9.05 -1.92 9.40
N PHE A 76 -9.04 -1.79 8.07
CA PHE A 76 -9.51 -2.82 7.16
C PHE A 76 -8.62 -4.06 7.22
N ALA A 77 -7.30 -3.90 7.17
CA ALA A 77 -6.36 -5.02 7.31
C ALA A 77 -6.55 -5.77 8.64
N THR A 78 -6.73 -5.04 9.75
CA THR A 78 -7.01 -5.65 11.05
C THR A 78 -8.32 -6.44 11.04
N ARG A 79 -9.39 -5.87 10.49
CA ARG A 79 -10.68 -6.56 10.37
C ARG A 79 -10.58 -7.83 9.52
N ASP A 80 -9.90 -7.75 8.39
CA ASP A 80 -9.78 -8.87 7.45
C ASP A 80 -8.93 -9.99 8.06
N ARG A 81 -7.85 -9.66 8.80
CA ARG A 81 -7.10 -10.61 9.61
C ARG A 81 -7.98 -11.29 10.68
N ASP A 82 -8.76 -10.50 11.44
CA ASP A 82 -9.62 -11.05 12.48
C ASP A 82 -10.70 -11.98 11.91
N ARG A 83 -11.24 -11.68 10.73
CA ARG A 83 -12.17 -12.55 10.01
C ARG A 83 -11.50 -13.84 9.55
N ALA A 84 -10.35 -13.74 8.88
CA ALA A 84 -9.60 -14.90 8.42
C ALA A 84 -9.19 -15.80 9.59
N THR A 85 -8.68 -15.21 10.67
CA THR A 85 -8.31 -15.94 11.90
C THR A 85 -9.50 -16.66 12.53
N ARG A 86 -10.70 -16.08 12.51
CA ARG A 86 -11.92 -16.76 13.00
C ARG A 86 -12.38 -17.89 12.08
N ALA A 87 -12.19 -17.73 10.75
CA ALA A 87 -12.66 -18.69 9.77
C ALA A 87 -11.73 -19.90 9.63
N GLN A 88 -10.42 -19.71 9.61
CA GLN A 88 -9.43 -20.76 9.29
C GLN A 88 -8.43 -21.05 10.42
N GLY A 89 -8.44 -20.25 11.50
CA GLY A 89 -7.48 -20.37 12.59
C GLY A 89 -6.27 -19.45 12.43
N LYS A 90 -5.63 -19.12 13.55
CA LYS A 90 -4.48 -18.22 13.59
C LYS A 90 -3.25 -18.84 12.92
N GLU A 91 -3.04 -20.13 13.11
CA GLU A 91 -1.91 -20.87 12.54
C GLU A 91 -1.96 -20.83 11.01
N ALA A 92 -3.11 -21.14 10.41
CA ALA A 92 -3.28 -21.12 8.95
C ALA A 92 -3.06 -19.71 8.36
N TRP A 93 -3.56 -18.67 9.03
CA TRP A 93 -3.32 -17.29 8.64
C TRP A 93 -1.83 -16.92 8.67
N LEU A 94 -1.10 -17.31 9.73
CA LEU A 94 0.32 -17.04 9.84
C LEU A 94 1.16 -17.84 8.84
N GLU A 95 0.75 -19.07 8.53
CA GLU A 95 1.39 -19.89 7.50
C GLU A 95 1.24 -19.25 6.12
N GLU A 96 0.05 -18.78 5.75
CA GLU A 96 -0.18 -18.06 4.50
C GLU A 96 0.66 -16.76 4.41
N ALA A 97 0.72 -15.98 5.48
CA ALA A 97 1.56 -14.80 5.54
C ALA A 97 3.05 -15.13 5.44
N HIS A 98 3.50 -16.26 6.04
CA HIS A 98 4.87 -16.74 5.94
C HIS A 98 5.23 -17.18 4.52
N ASP A 99 4.34 -17.92 3.87
CA ASP A 99 4.53 -18.36 2.48
C ASP A 99 4.66 -17.18 1.53
N LEU A 100 3.79 -16.17 1.69
CA LEU A 100 3.89 -14.93 0.92
C LEU A 100 5.22 -14.19 1.22
N ALA A 101 5.62 -14.08 2.48
CA ALA A 101 6.90 -13.50 2.86
C ALA A 101 8.07 -14.22 2.18
N GLN A 102 8.06 -15.56 2.13
CA GLN A 102 9.12 -16.35 1.49
C GLN A 102 9.19 -16.10 -0.02
N VAL A 103 8.04 -15.97 -0.69
CA VAL A 103 7.99 -15.60 -2.13
C VAL A 103 8.61 -14.22 -2.37
N LEU A 104 8.28 -13.25 -1.51
CA LEU A 104 8.82 -11.89 -1.58
C LEU A 104 10.34 -11.88 -1.32
N VAL A 105 10.81 -12.55 -0.28
CA VAL A 105 12.25 -12.68 0.04
C VAL A 105 13.01 -13.30 -1.13
N ASN A 106 12.50 -14.39 -1.69
CA ASN A 106 13.10 -15.04 -2.87
C ASN A 106 13.18 -14.10 -4.08
N ARG A 107 12.20 -13.22 -4.25
CA ARG A 107 12.20 -12.22 -5.32
C ARG A 107 13.19 -11.09 -5.04
N LEU A 108 13.15 -10.52 -3.84
CA LEU A 108 13.98 -9.40 -3.41
C LEU A 108 15.47 -9.82 -3.24
N GLY A 109 15.74 -11.08 -2.92
CA GLY A 109 17.08 -11.65 -2.73
C GLY A 109 17.82 -11.99 -4.04
N ARG A 110 17.20 -11.80 -5.22
CA ARG A 110 17.89 -12.00 -6.50
C ARG A 110 19.08 -11.05 -6.62
N ALA A 111 20.04 -11.45 -7.47
CA ALA A 111 21.25 -10.65 -7.73
C ALA A 111 20.88 -9.22 -8.19
N ASP A 112 21.70 -8.26 -7.82
CA ASP A 112 21.56 -6.87 -8.23
C ASP A 112 21.43 -6.75 -9.74
N HIS A 113 20.62 -5.82 -10.18
CA HIS A 113 20.25 -5.56 -11.58
C HIS A 113 19.45 -6.68 -12.28
N HIS A 114 19.05 -7.76 -11.55
CA HIS A 114 18.27 -8.90 -12.06
C HIS A 114 16.98 -9.15 -11.24
N ARG A 115 16.68 -8.31 -10.24
CA ARG A 115 15.50 -8.47 -9.38
C ARG A 115 14.20 -8.29 -10.14
N PHE A 116 14.17 -7.33 -11.07
CA PHE A 116 12.98 -6.99 -11.87
C PHE A 116 13.31 -6.88 -13.34
N SER A 117 12.29 -6.96 -14.19
CA SER A 117 12.43 -6.73 -15.62
C SER A 117 12.74 -5.26 -15.88
N ARG A 118 13.55 -5.01 -16.90
CA ARG A 118 13.89 -3.65 -17.32
C ARG A 118 12.87 -3.13 -18.32
N VAL A 119 12.69 -1.82 -18.35
CA VAL A 119 12.07 -1.14 -19.49
C VAL A 119 13.10 -0.93 -20.61
N SER A 120 12.62 -0.57 -21.81
CA SER A 120 13.51 -0.22 -22.93
C SER A 120 14.47 0.91 -22.54
N ILE A 121 15.65 0.94 -23.15
CA ILE A 121 16.65 2.00 -22.96
C ILE A 121 16.13 3.40 -23.34
N LEU A 122 15.05 3.46 -24.13
CA LEU A 122 14.37 4.70 -24.49
C LEU A 122 13.26 5.08 -23.52
N THR A 123 12.86 4.16 -22.65
CA THR A 123 11.80 4.35 -21.66
C THR A 123 12.40 4.58 -20.27
N VAL A 124 11.73 5.40 -19.48
CA VAL A 124 12.10 5.65 -18.08
C VAL A 124 11.38 4.63 -17.18
N GLY A 125 12.10 4.12 -16.21
CA GLY A 125 11.60 3.30 -15.10
C GLY A 125 12.35 3.69 -13.82
N TYR A 126 12.22 2.91 -12.76
CA TYR A 126 12.92 3.15 -11.50
C TYR A 126 14.41 2.85 -11.58
N SER A 127 15.21 3.65 -10.88
CA SER A 127 16.65 3.45 -10.70
C SER A 127 16.94 2.06 -10.12
N ARG A 128 17.69 1.25 -10.88
CA ARG A 128 18.05 -0.11 -10.45
C ARG A 128 18.83 -0.12 -9.13
N VAL A 129 19.77 0.81 -9.00
CA VAL A 129 20.58 0.93 -7.79
C VAL A 129 19.75 1.29 -6.57
N ASP A 130 18.78 2.20 -6.73
CA ASP A 130 17.94 2.63 -5.62
C ASP A 130 17.00 1.50 -5.18
N VAL A 131 16.36 0.84 -6.15
CA VAL A 131 15.49 -0.32 -5.90
C VAL A 131 16.27 -1.48 -5.30
N ASP A 132 17.45 -1.82 -5.84
CA ASP A 132 18.27 -2.92 -5.32
C ASP A 132 18.73 -2.66 -3.87
N ARG A 133 19.09 -1.42 -3.55
CA ARG A 133 19.45 -1.03 -2.17
C ARG A 133 18.26 -1.19 -1.22
N PHE A 134 17.10 -0.75 -1.65
CA PHE A 134 15.87 -0.85 -0.84
C PHE A 134 15.44 -2.31 -0.69
N ALA A 135 15.47 -3.10 -1.77
CA ALA A 135 15.21 -4.53 -1.74
C ALA A 135 16.13 -5.29 -0.75
N SER A 136 17.44 -4.99 -0.75
CA SER A 136 18.36 -5.58 0.22
C SER A 136 18.05 -5.18 1.67
N ARG A 137 17.52 -3.98 1.90
CA ARG A 137 17.05 -3.56 3.24
C ARG A 137 15.80 -4.35 3.65
N LEU A 138 14.88 -4.62 2.72
CA LEU A 138 13.68 -5.43 2.98
C LEU A 138 14.03 -6.91 3.24
N VAL A 139 14.98 -7.49 2.50
CA VAL A 139 15.48 -8.85 2.79
C VAL A 139 15.99 -8.93 4.22
N ARG A 140 16.82 -7.99 4.65
CA ARG A 140 17.31 -7.93 6.04
C ARG A 140 16.21 -7.74 7.07
N TYR A 141 15.13 -7.05 6.73
CA TYR A 141 13.96 -6.96 7.60
C TYR A 141 13.34 -8.34 7.84
N PHE A 142 13.15 -9.12 6.79
CA PHE A 142 12.54 -10.45 6.89
C PHE A 142 13.47 -11.50 7.51
N GLU A 143 14.78 -11.46 7.22
CA GLU A 143 15.74 -12.47 7.65
C GLU A 143 16.39 -12.13 9.00
N ASP A 144 16.77 -10.88 9.22
CA ASP A 144 17.57 -10.44 10.35
C ASP A 144 16.78 -9.58 11.36
N GLY A 145 15.51 -9.24 11.08
CA GLY A 145 14.74 -8.32 11.91
C GLY A 145 15.25 -6.87 11.85
N PHE A 146 15.93 -6.48 10.76
CA PHE A 146 16.36 -5.09 10.58
C PHE A 146 15.18 -4.14 10.58
N PRO A 147 15.23 -3.01 11.31
CA PRO A 147 14.07 -2.15 11.46
C PRO A 147 13.66 -1.50 10.13
N VAL A 148 12.45 -1.81 9.68
CA VAL A 148 11.74 -1.17 8.56
C VAL A 148 10.29 -0.99 9.00
N THR A 149 9.74 0.18 8.77
CA THR A 149 8.34 0.48 9.04
C THR A 149 7.50 0.36 7.77
N ILE A 150 6.18 0.17 7.92
CA ILE A 150 5.23 0.20 6.80
C ILE A 150 5.34 1.54 6.07
N GLU A 151 5.51 2.63 6.81
CA GLU A 151 5.69 3.98 6.25
C GLU A 151 6.96 4.11 5.40
N ASP A 152 8.07 3.47 5.80
CA ASP A 152 9.27 3.40 4.96
C ASP A 152 9.00 2.75 3.60
N VAL A 153 8.08 1.78 3.55
CA VAL A 153 7.73 1.08 2.31
C VAL A 153 6.75 1.91 1.48
N ARG A 154 5.71 2.48 2.10
CA ARG A 154 4.72 3.35 1.44
C ARG A 154 5.35 4.58 0.81
N CYS A 155 6.29 5.21 1.52
CA CYS A 155 6.95 6.44 1.08
C CYS A 155 8.23 6.20 0.29
N ALA A 156 8.51 4.98 -0.13
CA ALA A 156 9.71 4.68 -0.90
C ALA A 156 9.69 5.40 -2.26
N VAL A 157 10.69 6.24 -2.51
CA VAL A 157 10.83 6.98 -3.76
C VAL A 157 12.12 6.59 -4.46
N PHE A 158 12.01 6.26 -5.74
CA PHE A 158 13.13 5.87 -6.57
C PHE A 158 13.36 6.89 -7.69
N ARG A 159 14.60 7.23 -7.93
CA ARG A 159 14.96 8.16 -9.01
C ARG A 159 14.57 7.56 -10.37
N PRO A 160 14.15 8.37 -11.33
CA PRO A 160 13.89 7.90 -12.68
C PRO A 160 15.20 7.52 -13.39
N GLN A 161 15.19 6.41 -14.16
CA GLN A 161 16.34 5.92 -14.92
C GLN A 161 15.89 5.36 -16.27
N ARG A 162 16.53 5.78 -17.38
CA ARG A 162 16.34 5.13 -18.69
C ARG A 162 16.84 3.70 -18.65
N GLY A 163 16.06 2.75 -19.17
CA GLY A 163 16.38 1.33 -19.06
C GLY A 163 16.38 0.82 -17.61
N GLY A 164 15.69 1.53 -16.70
CA GLY A 164 15.49 1.18 -15.32
C GLY A 164 14.60 -0.05 -15.14
N TYR A 165 14.23 -0.36 -13.91
CA TYR A 165 13.26 -1.40 -13.61
C TYR A 165 11.85 -0.96 -14.00
N ARG A 166 10.99 -1.92 -14.37
CA ARG A 166 9.57 -1.70 -14.65
C ARG A 166 8.86 -1.36 -13.35
N GLU A 167 8.34 -0.12 -13.26
CA GLU A 167 7.69 0.43 -12.07
C GLU A 167 6.60 -0.50 -11.54
N ALA A 168 5.64 -0.89 -12.36
CA ALA A 168 4.54 -1.76 -11.96
C ALA A 168 4.97 -3.10 -11.33
N GLN A 169 6.17 -3.63 -11.68
CA GLN A 169 6.67 -4.85 -11.03
C GLN A 169 7.27 -4.59 -9.66
N VAL A 170 7.89 -3.44 -9.49
CA VAL A 170 8.43 -3.01 -8.19
C VAL A 170 7.28 -2.72 -7.24
N ASP A 171 6.30 -1.94 -7.69
CA ASP A 171 5.15 -1.52 -6.90
C ASP A 171 4.35 -2.73 -6.38
N VAL A 172 4.02 -3.70 -7.23
CA VAL A 172 3.33 -4.95 -6.81
C VAL A 172 4.10 -5.72 -5.73
N VAL A 173 5.43 -5.72 -5.78
CA VAL A 173 6.23 -6.40 -4.74
C VAL A 173 6.24 -5.58 -3.44
N LEU A 174 6.31 -4.27 -3.52
CA LEU A 174 6.22 -3.39 -2.34
C LEU A 174 4.84 -3.46 -1.68
N ASP A 175 3.77 -3.54 -2.47
CA ASP A 175 2.41 -3.78 -1.96
C ASP A 175 2.33 -5.11 -1.20
N GLY A 176 2.87 -6.19 -1.77
CA GLY A 176 2.94 -7.48 -1.08
C GLY A 176 3.75 -7.43 0.22
N VAL A 177 4.83 -6.63 0.28
CA VAL A 177 5.58 -6.41 1.53
C VAL A 177 4.70 -5.71 2.58
N ILE A 178 3.95 -4.68 2.19
CA ILE A 178 3.02 -4.00 3.09
C ILE A 178 1.95 -4.98 3.60
N ASP A 179 1.38 -5.81 2.73
CA ASP A 179 0.36 -6.79 3.10
C ASP A 179 0.88 -7.79 4.14
N VAL A 180 2.10 -8.33 3.95
CA VAL A 180 2.73 -9.20 4.95
C VAL A 180 2.98 -8.45 6.26
N MET A 181 3.49 -7.22 6.21
CA MET A 181 3.74 -6.43 7.41
C MET A 181 2.45 -6.13 8.19
N LEU A 182 1.33 -5.88 7.49
CA LEU A 182 0.01 -5.69 8.09
C LEU A 182 -0.56 -7.00 8.65
N ALA A 183 -0.30 -8.13 8.00
CA ALA A 183 -0.79 -9.44 8.42
C ALA A 183 -0.17 -9.90 9.75
N VAL A 184 1.08 -9.55 10.03
CA VAL A 184 1.82 -10.00 11.23
C VAL A 184 1.84 -8.96 12.37
N ARG A 185 1.26 -7.78 12.17
CA ARG A 185 1.17 -6.68 13.15
C ARG A 185 0.00 -6.91 14.14
#